data_045672842e3ec6824138c83e1de47b40
#
_entry.id   045672842e3ec6824138c83e1de47b40
#
_cell.length_a   1.000
_cell.length_b   1.000
_cell.length_c   1.000
_cell.angle_alpha   90.00
_cell.angle_beta   90.00
_cell.angle_gamma   90.00
#
_symmetry.space_group_name_H-M   'P 1'
#
loop_
_entity.id
_entity.type
_entity.pdbx_description
1 polymer ?
#
loop_
_entity_poly.entity_id
_entity_poly.type
_entity_poly.pdbx_seq_one_letter_code
_entity_poly.pdbx_strand_id
1 'polypeptide(L)'
;MDRAAHTIAVGSLGRMHREHGGLDIGVYGARGVPSTYSGYETFLTLLLPELARRGDRVTMYCRSGEEFTSTDWQGVRRKVLPAVPGKNFSTLSHGLVASLAARVARHDVVLVVNVANAPYCAIGRYTGQPTVLNVDGQEWLRGKWGKAARTVFHRSARVARRTANALIADGAAMADVYRDEFDSDTTVIPYCVTTDDWRPDEKPVRNLGLEPGGYVLIAGRHNPENNIDAIAREYAASDLPMPLVVLGTANYDSPVTAAIAELARTDERVRLIGHVGDRNAFFDLVHHAAVYVHGHSVGGTNPSLVEAMGVGARIAAFDTPFSRETLGPDATCFELDGHSFAETIGRVISDEPSVDAKVRAEAAARAREVFSVDAVVTAYRDLLAATAASRRTTVLRTRWASGS
;
A
#
# COMPACT_ATOMS: atom_id res chain seq x y z
N MET A 1 -11.55 -17.37 25.67
CA MET A 1 -11.22 -16.16 26.41
C MET A 1 -11.15 -15.03 25.40
N ASP A 2 -12.01 -14.09 25.55
CA ASP A 2 -12.46 -13.08 24.61
C ASP A 2 -11.36 -12.42 23.76
N ARG A 3 -11.32 -12.73 22.46
CA ARG A 3 -10.74 -11.85 21.45
C ARG A 3 -11.85 -10.91 20.99
N ALA A 4 -12.03 -9.82 21.75
CA ALA A 4 -12.93 -8.75 21.36
C ALA A 4 -12.62 -8.30 19.93
N ALA A 5 -13.62 -8.38 19.07
CA ALA A 5 -13.62 -7.88 17.72
C ALA A 5 -13.13 -6.42 17.70
N HIS A 6 -11.95 -6.18 17.11
CA HIS A 6 -11.52 -4.84 16.76
C HIS A 6 -12.35 -4.40 15.53
N THR A 7 -13.54 -3.91 15.81
CA THR A 7 -14.36 -3.19 14.85
C THR A 7 -13.56 -2.01 14.36
N ILE A 8 -13.31 -1.96 13.04
CA ILE A 8 -12.74 -0.79 12.36
C ILE A 8 -13.57 0.42 12.81
N ALA A 9 -12.95 1.37 13.50
CA ALA A 9 -13.61 2.54 14.07
C ALA A 9 -14.04 3.57 12.99
N VAL A 10 -14.66 3.12 11.92
CA VAL A 10 -15.25 3.97 10.87
C VAL A 10 -16.61 4.53 11.31
N GLY A 11 -17.22 3.97 12.36
CA GLY A 11 -18.63 4.25 12.71
C GLY A 11 -18.91 5.37 13.70
N SER A 12 -17.95 5.93 14.44
CA SER A 12 -18.25 6.86 15.55
C SER A 12 -17.75 8.30 15.39
N LEU A 13 -16.94 8.63 14.39
CA LEU A 13 -16.47 10.00 14.12
C LEU A 13 -17.38 10.81 13.17
N GLY A 14 -18.42 10.24 12.65
CA GLY A 14 -19.23 10.77 11.54
C GLY A 14 -20.20 11.91 11.88
N ARG A 15 -20.16 12.59 13.02
CA ARG A 15 -21.16 13.61 13.38
C ARG A 15 -20.66 15.02 13.70
N MET A 16 -19.38 15.33 13.54
CA MET A 16 -18.85 16.65 13.95
C MET A 16 -18.42 17.59 12.80
N HIS A 17 -18.62 17.29 11.54
CA HIS A 17 -18.08 18.10 10.45
C HIS A 17 -19.14 18.59 9.45
N ARG A 18 -19.88 19.63 9.81
CA ARG A 18 -20.66 20.42 8.83
C ARG A 18 -20.35 21.92 8.79
N GLU A 19 -19.31 22.45 9.42
CA GLU A 19 -19.06 23.91 9.45
C GLU A 19 -17.59 24.32 9.35
N HIS A 20 -16.69 23.55 8.73
CA HIS A 20 -15.31 24.02 8.55
C HIS A 20 -15.01 24.11 7.06
N GLY A 21 -14.58 25.32 6.61
CA GLY A 21 -13.93 25.51 5.32
C GLY A 21 -12.79 24.49 5.15
N GLY A 22 -12.43 24.15 3.86
CA GLY A 22 -11.45 23.13 3.55
C GLY A 22 -10.11 23.31 4.28
N LEU A 23 -9.44 22.21 4.60
CA LEU A 23 -8.11 22.21 5.22
C LEU A 23 -7.04 22.61 4.21
N ASP A 24 -5.97 23.24 4.72
CA ASP A 24 -4.73 23.42 3.99
C ASP A 24 -3.75 22.30 4.39
N ILE A 25 -3.52 21.36 3.48
CA ILE A 25 -2.80 20.12 3.71
C ILE A 25 -1.48 20.14 2.92
N GLY A 26 -0.35 20.06 3.64
CA GLY A 26 0.95 19.77 3.03
C GLY A 26 1.19 18.27 3.00
N VAL A 27 1.80 17.74 1.92
CA VAL A 27 2.12 16.30 1.79
C VAL A 27 3.56 16.13 1.33
N TYR A 28 4.34 15.28 2.01
CA TYR A 28 5.68 14.92 1.55
C TYR A 28 6.09 13.49 1.97
N GLY A 29 7.18 13.01 1.39
CA GLY A 29 7.75 11.70 1.70
C GLY A 29 7.70 10.71 0.54
N ALA A 30 6.92 11.01 -0.50
CA ALA A 30 6.89 10.30 -1.77
C ALA A 30 7.69 11.07 -2.86
N ARG A 31 7.78 10.49 -4.06
CA ARG A 31 8.41 11.16 -5.21
C ARG A 31 7.56 12.30 -5.74
N GLY A 32 6.25 12.12 -5.72
CA GLY A 32 5.25 13.08 -6.23
C GLY A 32 4.00 12.39 -6.73
N VAL A 33 3.10 13.15 -7.36
CA VAL A 33 1.89 12.65 -8.00
C VAL A 33 1.71 13.29 -9.38
N PRO A 34 1.23 12.54 -10.41
CA PRO A 34 0.97 11.09 -10.38
C PRO A 34 2.27 10.27 -10.30
N SER A 35 2.20 9.10 -9.71
CA SER A 35 3.30 8.14 -9.71
C SER A 35 2.77 6.72 -9.56
N THR A 36 3.38 5.79 -10.31
CA THR A 36 3.09 4.36 -10.25
C THR A 36 4.29 3.55 -9.76
N TYR A 37 5.30 4.23 -9.21
CA TYR A 37 6.56 3.60 -8.80
C TYR A 37 6.40 2.60 -7.64
N SER A 38 5.48 2.86 -6.73
CA SER A 38 5.19 2.00 -5.58
C SER A 38 3.70 2.03 -5.21
N GLY A 39 3.25 1.03 -4.46
CA GLY A 39 1.85 0.92 -4.06
C GLY A 39 1.33 2.15 -3.32
N TYR A 40 2.11 2.71 -2.37
CA TYR A 40 1.66 3.90 -1.65
C TYR A 40 1.70 5.18 -2.52
N GLU A 41 2.54 5.26 -3.55
CA GLU A 41 2.50 6.37 -4.51
C GLU A 41 1.28 6.30 -5.41
N THR A 42 0.92 5.09 -5.87
CA THR A 42 -0.35 4.84 -6.54
C THR A 42 -1.53 5.22 -5.63
N PHE A 43 -1.48 4.88 -4.36
CA PHE A 43 -2.47 5.29 -3.38
C PHE A 43 -2.59 6.82 -3.23
N LEU A 44 -1.47 7.56 -3.14
CA LEU A 44 -1.49 9.03 -3.10
C LEU A 44 -2.09 9.64 -4.38
N THR A 45 -1.93 8.98 -5.52
CA THR A 45 -2.54 9.37 -6.79
C THR A 45 -4.07 9.27 -6.76
N LEU A 46 -4.64 8.44 -5.89
CA LEU A 46 -6.09 8.38 -5.62
C LEU A 46 -6.51 9.34 -4.49
N LEU A 47 -5.77 9.35 -3.39
CA LEU A 47 -6.11 10.09 -2.18
C LEU A 47 -6.11 11.61 -2.40
N LEU A 48 -5.04 12.16 -2.98
CA LEU A 48 -4.82 13.61 -2.97
C LEU A 48 -5.80 14.39 -3.85
N PRO A 49 -6.13 13.95 -5.08
CA PRO A 49 -7.17 14.58 -5.88
C PRO A 49 -8.54 14.52 -5.21
N GLU A 50 -8.84 13.44 -4.53
CA GLU A 50 -10.13 13.29 -3.88
C GLU A 50 -10.27 14.21 -2.67
N LEU A 51 -9.21 14.43 -1.88
CA LEU A 51 -9.17 15.46 -0.85
C LEU A 51 -9.40 16.86 -1.45
N ALA A 52 -8.74 17.16 -2.58
CA ALA A 52 -8.93 18.43 -3.28
C ALA A 52 -10.37 18.61 -3.79
N ARG A 53 -10.97 17.55 -4.35
CA ARG A 53 -12.37 17.53 -4.81
C ARG A 53 -13.37 17.77 -3.66
N ARG A 54 -13.02 17.36 -2.46
CA ARG A 54 -13.81 17.61 -1.22
C ARG A 54 -13.61 19.00 -0.63
N GLY A 55 -12.85 19.87 -1.31
CA GLY A 55 -12.67 21.27 -0.95
C GLY A 55 -11.43 21.57 -0.12
N ASP A 56 -10.54 20.61 0.09
CA ASP A 56 -9.27 20.84 0.79
C ASP A 56 -8.22 21.41 -0.17
N ARG A 57 -7.32 22.27 0.33
CA ARG A 57 -6.17 22.79 -0.44
C ARG A 57 -4.97 21.87 -0.22
N VAL A 58 -4.65 21.06 -1.21
CA VAL A 58 -3.58 20.07 -1.12
C VAL A 58 -2.33 20.56 -1.83
N THR A 59 -1.20 20.55 -1.14
CA THR A 59 0.13 20.83 -1.71
C THR A 59 1.04 19.61 -1.54
N MET A 60 1.40 18.96 -2.66
CA MET A 60 2.37 17.88 -2.70
C MET A 60 3.77 18.40 -2.96
N TYR A 61 4.69 18.15 -2.05
CA TYR A 61 6.11 18.41 -2.22
C TYR A 61 6.76 17.26 -3.00
N CYS A 62 7.00 17.50 -4.28
CA CYS A 62 7.55 16.53 -5.23
C CYS A 62 9.07 16.55 -5.21
N ARG A 63 9.68 15.41 -5.50
CA ARG A 63 11.13 15.25 -5.62
C ARG A 63 11.59 15.75 -6.99
N SER A 64 12.70 16.47 -7.04
CA SER A 64 13.38 16.79 -8.31
C SER A 64 13.89 15.53 -9.01
N GLY A 65 13.95 15.56 -10.35
CA GLY A 65 14.33 14.41 -11.17
C GLY A 65 13.18 13.53 -11.63
N GLU A 66 11.96 13.83 -11.19
CA GLU A 66 10.73 13.29 -11.77
C GLU A 66 10.15 14.31 -12.78
N GLU A 67 9.61 13.82 -13.89
CA GLU A 67 9.05 14.68 -14.93
C GLU A 67 7.62 15.14 -14.58
N PHE A 68 7.50 16.35 -14.08
CA PHE A 68 6.19 16.99 -13.85
C PHE A 68 5.99 18.14 -14.81
N THR A 69 5.02 18.05 -15.71
CA THR A 69 4.76 19.00 -16.78
C THR A 69 4.01 20.25 -16.33
N SER A 70 3.39 20.26 -15.13
CA SER A 70 2.67 21.42 -14.59
C SER A 70 2.80 21.53 -13.08
N THR A 71 2.49 22.69 -12.54
CA THR A 71 2.45 22.97 -11.09
C THR A 71 1.16 22.54 -10.42
N ASP A 72 0.14 22.18 -11.19
CA ASP A 72 -1.14 21.66 -10.72
C ASP A 72 -1.46 20.33 -11.40
N TRP A 73 -2.09 19.42 -10.66
CA TRP A 73 -2.55 18.16 -11.19
C TRP A 73 -3.83 17.73 -10.46
N GLN A 74 -4.96 17.73 -11.16
CA GLN A 74 -6.27 17.36 -10.61
C GLN A 74 -6.61 18.10 -9.30
N GLY A 75 -6.30 19.42 -9.23
CA GLY A 75 -6.55 20.24 -8.04
C GLY A 75 -5.48 20.13 -6.95
N VAL A 76 -4.46 19.29 -7.15
CA VAL A 76 -3.31 19.14 -6.23
C VAL A 76 -2.18 20.06 -6.71
N ARG A 77 -1.80 21.05 -5.89
CA ARG A 77 -0.62 21.88 -6.16
C ARG A 77 0.65 21.06 -5.99
N ARG A 78 1.52 21.05 -7.00
CA ARG A 78 2.83 20.40 -6.95
C ARG A 78 3.94 21.41 -6.76
N LYS A 79 4.82 21.15 -5.79
CA LYS A 79 6.00 21.96 -5.52
C LYS A 79 7.24 21.10 -5.58
N VAL A 80 8.01 21.20 -6.66
CA VAL A 80 9.23 20.43 -6.85
C VAL A 80 10.34 20.99 -5.95
N LEU A 81 10.97 20.12 -5.17
CA LEU A 81 12.06 20.46 -4.27
C LEU A 81 13.30 19.62 -4.57
N PRO A 82 14.50 20.16 -4.31
CA PRO A 82 15.74 19.45 -4.58
C PRO A 82 15.88 18.20 -3.69
N ALA A 83 16.54 17.20 -4.25
CA ALA A 83 16.96 15.99 -3.54
C ALA A 83 18.39 15.61 -3.97
N VAL A 84 19.19 15.13 -3.05
CA VAL A 84 20.50 14.57 -3.38
C VAL A 84 20.31 13.25 -4.11
N PRO A 85 20.84 13.07 -5.33
CA PRO A 85 20.70 11.82 -6.07
C PRO A 85 21.25 10.62 -5.30
N GLY A 86 20.62 9.44 -5.50
CA GLY A 86 21.10 8.19 -4.93
C GLY A 86 20.00 7.41 -4.20
N LYS A 87 20.12 6.08 -4.23
CA LYS A 87 19.12 5.12 -3.71
C LYS A 87 18.75 5.37 -2.24
N ASN A 88 19.72 5.74 -1.41
CA ASN A 88 19.53 5.89 0.04
C ASN A 88 19.35 7.35 0.49
N PHE A 89 19.93 8.31 -0.24
CA PHE A 89 19.99 9.71 0.18
C PHE A 89 18.83 10.56 -0.36
N SER A 90 18.25 10.18 -1.48
CA SER A 90 17.21 10.99 -2.13
C SER A 90 15.96 11.16 -1.27
N THR A 91 15.52 10.10 -0.58
CA THR A 91 14.37 10.18 0.33
C THR A 91 14.65 11.04 1.56
N LEU A 92 15.82 10.87 2.18
CA LEU A 92 16.17 11.59 3.41
C LEU A 92 16.43 13.08 3.15
N SER A 93 17.20 13.41 2.10
CA SER A 93 17.48 14.81 1.76
C SER A 93 16.23 15.56 1.33
N HIS A 94 15.38 14.94 0.49
CA HIS A 94 14.10 15.52 0.12
C HIS A 94 13.18 15.72 1.34
N GLY A 95 13.09 14.72 2.23
CA GLY A 95 12.27 14.80 3.44
C GLY A 95 12.64 15.98 4.33
N LEU A 96 13.95 16.24 4.51
CA LEU A 96 14.42 17.40 5.26
C LEU A 96 14.00 18.72 4.61
N VAL A 97 14.27 18.87 3.30
CA VAL A 97 13.95 20.12 2.57
C VAL A 97 12.43 20.33 2.54
N ALA A 98 11.66 19.27 2.31
CA ALA A 98 10.20 19.32 2.26
C ALA A 98 9.59 19.67 3.63
N SER A 99 10.12 19.13 4.74
CA SER A 99 9.65 19.47 6.08
C SER A 99 9.87 20.95 6.42
N LEU A 100 11.01 21.52 6.04
CA LEU A 100 11.30 22.94 6.20
C LEU A 100 10.38 23.80 5.30
N ALA A 101 10.18 23.41 4.04
CA ALA A 101 9.29 24.11 3.12
C ALA A 101 7.83 24.09 3.60
N ALA A 102 7.35 22.93 4.10
CA ALA A 102 6.02 22.79 4.68
C ALA A 102 5.86 23.68 5.92
N ARG A 103 6.90 23.77 6.76
CA ARG A 103 6.89 24.66 7.94
C ARG A 103 6.76 26.13 7.56
N VAL A 104 7.46 26.57 6.52
CA VAL A 104 7.39 27.95 6.02
C VAL A 104 6.00 28.25 5.42
N ALA A 105 5.41 27.28 4.73
CA ALA A 105 4.09 27.42 4.11
C ALA A 105 2.95 27.50 5.16
N ARG A 106 3.15 26.98 6.38
CA ARG A 106 2.20 27.07 7.50
C ARG A 106 0.86 26.38 7.21
N HIS A 107 0.91 25.18 6.64
CA HIS A 107 -0.30 24.34 6.46
C HIS A 107 -1.03 24.10 7.78
N ASP A 108 -2.35 23.86 7.72
CA ASP A 108 -3.14 23.47 8.89
C ASP A 108 -2.64 22.14 9.47
N VAL A 109 -2.28 21.20 8.59
CA VAL A 109 -1.72 19.89 8.93
C VAL A 109 -0.82 19.38 7.80
N VAL A 110 0.15 18.56 8.15
CA VAL A 110 1.05 17.92 7.18
C VAL A 110 0.91 16.40 7.25
N LEU A 111 0.56 15.79 6.12
CA LEU A 111 0.63 14.34 5.92
C LEU A 111 2.04 13.97 5.47
N VAL A 112 2.69 13.13 6.25
CA VAL A 112 4.03 12.61 5.95
C VAL A 112 3.89 11.13 5.63
N VAL A 113 4.50 10.69 4.55
CA VAL A 113 4.50 9.27 4.18
C VAL A 113 5.90 8.70 4.23
N ASN A 114 5.99 7.39 4.45
CA ASN A 114 7.22 6.63 4.62
C ASN A 114 7.94 6.95 5.96
N VAL A 115 8.07 5.92 6.77
CA VAL A 115 8.63 6.01 8.13
C VAL A 115 10.07 6.56 8.19
N ALA A 116 10.85 6.48 7.09
CA ALA A 116 12.17 7.13 7.02
C ALA A 116 12.12 8.64 7.32
N ASN A 117 10.95 9.27 7.09
CA ASN A 117 10.73 10.69 7.34
C ASN A 117 10.30 11.02 8.78
N ALA A 118 10.11 10.02 9.66
CA ALA A 118 9.70 10.23 11.05
C ALA A 118 10.59 11.25 11.80
N PRO A 119 11.92 11.24 11.69
CA PRO A 119 12.75 12.25 12.37
C PRO A 119 12.42 13.68 11.97
N TYR A 120 12.00 13.93 10.72
CA TYR A 120 11.67 15.26 10.21
C TYR A 120 10.33 15.77 10.69
N CYS A 121 9.40 14.89 11.12
CA CYS A 121 8.16 15.29 11.78
C CYS A 121 8.42 16.11 13.03
N ALA A 122 9.57 15.95 13.68
CA ALA A 122 10.00 16.75 14.83
C ALA A 122 10.01 18.26 14.53
N ILE A 123 10.37 18.67 13.31
CA ILE A 123 10.36 20.07 12.89
C ILE A 123 8.94 20.64 13.04
N GLY A 124 7.94 19.95 12.52
CA GLY A 124 6.54 20.34 12.69
C GLY A 124 6.11 20.32 14.16
N ARG A 125 6.33 19.23 14.87
CA ARG A 125 5.92 19.06 16.26
C ARG A 125 6.46 20.15 17.21
N TYR A 126 7.76 20.43 17.13
CA TYR A 126 8.40 21.43 18.02
C TYR A 126 8.17 22.88 17.57
N THR A 127 7.75 23.10 16.34
CA THR A 127 7.40 24.44 15.84
C THR A 127 5.90 24.69 15.77
N GLY A 128 5.10 23.76 16.30
CA GLY A 128 3.66 23.87 16.41
C GLY A 128 2.91 23.68 15.09
N GLN A 129 3.45 22.95 14.11
CA GLN A 129 2.73 22.51 12.91
C GLN A 129 2.34 21.05 13.06
N PRO A 130 1.03 20.72 13.08
CA PRO A 130 0.59 19.34 13.23
C PRO A 130 1.07 18.43 12.09
N THR A 131 1.53 17.23 12.42
CA THR A 131 1.98 16.23 11.47
C THR A 131 1.30 14.89 11.73
N VAL A 132 0.83 14.26 10.67
CA VAL A 132 0.33 12.89 10.64
C VAL A 132 1.30 12.06 9.81
N LEU A 133 1.84 10.98 10.34
CA LEU A 133 2.77 10.10 9.64
C LEU A 133 2.10 8.78 9.29
N ASN A 134 1.99 8.47 8.00
CA ASN A 134 1.72 7.11 7.55
C ASN A 134 3.04 6.32 7.60
N VAL A 135 3.06 5.27 8.40
CA VAL A 135 4.27 4.52 8.70
C VAL A 135 4.68 3.56 7.57
N ASP A 136 3.75 3.28 6.60
CA ASP A 136 3.98 2.30 5.54
C ASP A 136 4.29 0.89 6.12
N GLY A 137 4.91 -0.01 5.34
CA GLY A 137 5.24 -1.36 5.78
C GLY A 137 6.53 -1.46 6.58
N GLN A 138 6.92 -2.70 6.91
CA GLN A 138 8.15 -3.02 7.66
C GLN A 138 9.40 -2.89 6.78
N GLU A 139 9.75 -1.67 6.37
CA GLU A 139 10.88 -1.41 5.46
C GLU A 139 12.22 -1.94 6.02
N TRP A 140 12.38 -2.03 7.35
CA TRP A 140 13.59 -2.59 7.98
C TRP A 140 13.75 -4.11 7.80
N LEU A 141 12.70 -4.82 7.38
CA LEU A 141 12.76 -6.25 7.07
C LEU A 141 13.00 -6.54 5.59
N ARG A 142 12.82 -5.55 4.70
CA ARG A 142 12.91 -5.77 3.25
C ARG A 142 14.32 -6.10 2.78
N GLY A 143 14.46 -7.16 1.99
CA GLY A 143 15.72 -7.68 1.43
C GLY A 143 16.45 -6.70 0.52
N LYS A 144 15.72 -5.80 -0.14
CA LYS A 144 16.30 -4.77 -1.04
C LYS A 144 17.20 -3.73 -0.35
N TRP A 145 17.14 -3.64 1.00
CA TRP A 145 17.91 -2.69 1.78
C TRP A 145 19.14 -3.30 2.44
N GLY A 146 20.28 -2.62 2.36
CA GLY A 146 21.46 -2.99 3.12
C GLY A 146 21.30 -2.72 4.63
N LYS A 147 22.17 -3.30 5.45
CA LYS A 147 22.12 -3.23 6.94
C LYS A 147 21.99 -1.79 7.47
N ALA A 148 22.75 -0.83 6.92
CA ALA A 148 22.69 0.57 7.36
C ALA A 148 21.30 1.19 7.10
N ALA A 149 20.72 0.99 5.92
CA ALA A 149 19.39 1.49 5.60
C ALA A 149 18.31 0.86 6.49
N ARG A 150 18.37 -0.44 6.73
CA ARG A 150 17.46 -1.15 7.68
C ARG A 150 17.55 -0.54 9.07
N THR A 151 18.75 -0.24 9.56
CA THR A 151 18.95 0.40 10.86
C THR A 151 18.34 1.81 10.89
N VAL A 152 18.44 2.58 9.82
CA VAL A 152 17.81 3.91 9.71
C VAL A 152 16.28 3.77 9.78
N PHE A 153 15.68 2.87 9.00
CA PHE A 153 14.23 2.63 9.03
C PHE A 153 13.74 2.23 10.42
N HIS A 154 14.41 1.27 11.05
CA HIS A 154 14.06 0.78 12.38
C HIS A 154 14.18 1.88 13.45
N ARG A 155 15.25 2.71 13.41
CA ARG A 155 15.38 3.86 14.33
C ARG A 155 14.34 4.94 14.06
N SER A 156 13.99 5.16 12.79
CA SER A 156 12.92 6.09 12.42
C SER A 156 11.57 5.63 12.96
N ALA A 157 11.25 4.33 12.86
CA ALA A 157 10.03 3.77 13.45
C ALA A 157 9.98 3.98 14.97
N ARG A 158 11.09 3.73 15.66
CA ARG A 158 11.19 3.92 17.12
C ARG A 158 10.94 5.35 17.58
N VAL A 159 11.29 6.36 16.80
CA VAL A 159 11.09 7.77 17.17
C VAL A 159 9.75 8.33 16.68
N ALA A 160 9.03 7.63 15.81
CA ALA A 160 7.84 8.11 15.13
C ALA A 160 6.78 8.69 16.10
N ARG A 161 6.46 7.98 17.18
CA ARG A 161 5.47 8.44 18.19
C ARG A 161 5.88 9.73 18.92
N ARG A 162 7.20 10.01 18.99
CA ARG A 162 7.74 11.20 19.67
C ARG A 162 7.83 12.39 18.73
N THR A 163 7.82 12.15 17.43
CA THR A 163 8.07 13.17 16.39
C THR A 163 6.82 13.57 15.64
N ALA A 164 5.89 12.66 15.38
CA ALA A 164 4.59 12.96 14.79
C ALA A 164 3.50 13.21 15.84
N ASN A 165 2.39 13.84 15.46
CA ASN A 165 1.22 14.05 16.31
C ASN A 165 0.26 12.86 16.27
N ALA A 166 0.15 12.20 15.13
CA ALA A 166 -0.58 10.96 14.95
C ALA A 166 0.17 10.04 13.98
N LEU A 167 -0.03 8.73 14.13
CA LEU A 167 0.51 7.70 13.25
C LEU A 167 -0.63 6.97 12.56
N ILE A 168 -0.45 6.63 11.27
CA ILE A 168 -1.36 5.78 10.50
C ILE A 168 -0.64 4.48 10.19
N ALA A 169 -1.25 3.35 10.53
CA ALA A 169 -0.92 2.03 10.01
C ALA A 169 -1.94 1.63 8.94
N ASP A 170 -1.50 0.93 7.92
CA ASP A 170 -2.35 0.50 6.79
C ASP A 170 -3.15 -0.79 7.07
N GLY A 171 -2.99 -1.38 8.25
CA GLY A 171 -3.73 -2.53 8.73
C GLY A 171 -3.54 -2.76 10.23
N ALA A 172 -4.43 -3.55 10.85
CA ALA A 172 -4.37 -3.88 12.28
C ALA A 172 -3.13 -4.71 12.59
N ALA A 173 -2.73 -5.63 11.73
CA ALA A 173 -1.49 -6.38 11.88
C ALA A 173 -0.25 -5.46 11.91
N MET A 174 -0.25 -4.37 11.14
CA MET A 174 0.81 -3.37 11.20
C MET A 174 0.71 -2.51 12.47
N ALA A 175 -0.50 -2.19 12.92
CA ALA A 175 -0.72 -1.50 14.19
C ALA A 175 -0.21 -2.32 15.38
N ASP A 176 -0.42 -3.65 15.35
CA ASP A 176 0.13 -4.58 16.35
C ASP A 176 1.66 -4.56 16.36
N VAL A 177 2.31 -4.59 15.20
CA VAL A 177 3.78 -4.45 15.10
C VAL A 177 4.25 -3.14 15.76
N TYR A 178 3.57 -2.03 15.49
CA TYR A 178 3.97 -0.74 16.09
C TYR A 178 3.74 -0.68 17.60
N ARG A 179 2.66 -1.28 18.08
CA ARG A 179 2.38 -1.38 19.50
C ARG A 179 3.42 -2.27 20.21
N ASP A 180 3.68 -3.45 19.68
CA ASP A 180 4.48 -4.47 20.35
C ASP A 180 5.99 -4.17 20.26
N GLU A 181 6.49 -3.68 19.12
CA GLU A 181 7.92 -3.43 18.91
C GLU A 181 8.35 -2.01 19.32
N PHE A 182 7.46 -1.03 19.17
CA PHE A 182 7.82 0.39 19.35
C PHE A 182 7.00 1.10 20.44
N ASP A 183 6.11 0.42 21.16
CA ASP A 183 5.20 1.01 22.15
C ASP A 183 4.48 2.25 21.57
N SER A 184 3.90 2.10 20.39
CA SER A 184 3.32 3.18 19.59
C SER A 184 1.92 2.85 19.12
N ASP A 185 0.93 3.64 19.57
CA ASP A 185 -0.43 3.55 19.06
C ASP A 185 -0.52 4.16 17.65
N THR A 186 -1.30 3.53 16.79
CA THR A 186 -1.57 3.98 15.43
C THR A 186 -3.06 3.97 15.14
N THR A 187 -3.51 4.85 14.26
CA THR A 187 -4.85 4.78 13.68
C THR A 187 -4.78 3.88 12.45
N VAL A 188 -5.63 2.86 12.40
CA VAL A 188 -5.68 1.94 11.25
C VAL A 188 -6.51 2.58 10.14
N ILE A 189 -5.86 2.89 9.00
CA ILE A 189 -6.51 3.36 7.78
C ILE A 189 -5.82 2.66 6.59
N PRO A 190 -6.50 1.72 5.92
CA PRO A 190 -5.90 0.96 4.84
C PRO A 190 -5.65 1.79 3.59
N TYR A 191 -4.94 1.22 2.62
CA TYR A 191 -4.86 1.81 1.28
C TYR A 191 -6.16 1.54 0.53
N CYS A 192 -6.59 2.53 -0.27
CA CYS A 192 -7.71 2.34 -1.18
C CYS A 192 -7.24 1.91 -2.57
N VAL A 193 -8.13 1.25 -3.27
CA VAL A 193 -8.00 0.94 -4.70
C VAL A 193 -9.30 1.28 -5.40
N THR A 194 -9.25 1.43 -6.71
CA THR A 194 -10.44 1.55 -7.55
C THR A 194 -10.36 0.58 -8.72
N THR A 195 -11.46 -0.13 -8.94
CA THR A 195 -11.70 -1.00 -10.08
C THR A 195 -13.03 -0.66 -10.75
N ASP A 196 -13.63 0.49 -10.41
CA ASP A 196 -15.00 0.85 -10.76
C ASP A 196 -15.19 1.03 -12.27
N ASP A 197 -14.19 1.57 -12.96
CA ASP A 197 -14.21 1.82 -14.40
C ASP A 197 -13.77 0.61 -15.24
N TRP A 198 -13.26 -0.44 -14.60
CA TRP A 198 -12.83 -1.64 -15.28
C TRP A 198 -14.02 -2.56 -15.60
N ARG A 199 -13.97 -3.22 -16.74
CA ARG A 199 -14.90 -4.28 -17.17
C ARG A 199 -14.09 -5.43 -17.73
N PRO A 200 -14.47 -6.69 -17.45
CA PRO A 200 -13.73 -7.88 -17.91
C PRO A 200 -13.63 -7.94 -19.45
N ASP A 201 -12.42 -8.20 -19.95
CA ASP A 201 -12.14 -8.48 -21.36
C ASP A 201 -11.21 -9.71 -21.46
N GLU A 202 -11.58 -10.70 -22.25
CA GLU A 202 -10.77 -11.90 -22.46
C GLU A 202 -9.62 -11.68 -23.48
N LYS A 203 -9.68 -10.60 -24.24
CA LYS A 203 -8.72 -10.33 -25.31
C LYS A 203 -7.27 -10.26 -24.85
N PRO A 204 -6.92 -9.59 -23.74
CA PRO A 204 -5.54 -9.60 -23.22
C PRO A 204 -5.05 -11.01 -22.85
N VAL A 205 -5.94 -11.86 -22.32
CA VAL A 205 -5.64 -13.25 -21.97
C VAL A 205 -5.32 -14.06 -23.23
N ARG A 206 -6.22 -14.00 -24.23
CA ARG A 206 -6.09 -14.73 -25.49
C ARG A 206 -4.88 -14.27 -26.31
N ASN A 207 -4.53 -12.99 -26.26
CA ASN A 207 -3.34 -12.44 -26.92
C ASN A 207 -2.02 -13.06 -26.41
N LEU A 208 -2.01 -13.56 -25.18
CA LEU A 208 -0.88 -14.28 -24.60
C LEU A 208 -0.94 -15.80 -24.84
N GLY A 209 -1.92 -16.28 -25.63
CA GLY A 209 -2.14 -17.70 -25.87
C GLY A 209 -2.57 -18.44 -24.60
N LEU A 210 -3.35 -17.76 -23.73
CA LEU A 210 -3.96 -18.31 -22.53
C LEU A 210 -5.46 -18.46 -22.75
N GLU A 211 -6.07 -19.39 -21.99
CA GLU A 211 -7.53 -19.51 -21.91
C GLU A 211 -8.03 -18.99 -20.58
N PRO A 212 -9.16 -18.26 -20.55
CA PRO A 212 -9.80 -17.87 -19.29
C PRO A 212 -10.06 -19.10 -18.39
N GLY A 213 -9.68 -19.02 -17.14
CA GLY A 213 -9.75 -20.13 -16.19
C GLY A 213 -8.70 -21.22 -16.38
N GLY A 214 -7.79 -21.08 -17.36
CA GLY A 214 -6.83 -22.12 -17.74
C GLY A 214 -5.39 -21.90 -17.24
N TYR A 215 -5.16 -21.01 -16.27
CA TYR A 215 -3.80 -20.71 -15.76
C TYR A 215 -3.81 -20.26 -14.31
N VAL A 216 -2.71 -20.51 -13.62
CA VAL A 216 -2.38 -19.93 -12.33
C VAL A 216 -1.52 -18.68 -12.56
N LEU A 217 -1.83 -17.59 -11.87
CA LEU A 217 -1.13 -16.31 -12.07
C LEU A 217 -0.44 -15.86 -10.80
N ILE A 218 0.83 -15.48 -10.88
CA ILE A 218 1.51 -14.69 -9.85
C ILE A 218 2.03 -13.40 -10.44
N ALA A 219 1.84 -12.30 -9.72
CA ALA A 219 2.28 -10.99 -10.17
C ALA A 219 2.96 -10.19 -9.07
N GLY A 220 4.04 -9.49 -9.42
CA GLY A 220 4.73 -8.62 -8.50
C GLY A 220 6.13 -8.25 -8.96
N ARG A 221 6.78 -7.35 -8.21
CA ARG A 221 8.20 -7.06 -8.42
C ARG A 221 9.03 -8.28 -8.00
N HIS A 222 10.04 -8.62 -8.75
CA HIS A 222 10.94 -9.75 -8.47
C HIS A 222 11.91 -9.41 -7.33
N ASN A 223 11.34 -9.14 -6.14
CA ASN A 223 12.04 -8.91 -4.90
C ASN A 223 11.94 -10.18 -4.02
N PRO A 224 12.94 -10.47 -3.18
CA PRO A 224 12.93 -11.67 -2.31
C PRO A 224 11.68 -11.79 -1.44
N GLU A 225 11.20 -10.67 -0.88
CA GLU A 225 10.04 -10.63 0.01
C GLU A 225 8.70 -10.94 -0.70
N ASN A 226 8.68 -11.04 -2.03
CA ASN A 226 7.49 -11.40 -2.79
C ASN A 226 7.40 -12.90 -3.08
N ASN A 227 8.43 -13.68 -2.75
CA ASN A 227 8.50 -15.14 -2.83
C ASN A 227 8.18 -15.74 -4.21
N ILE A 228 8.29 -14.96 -5.30
CA ILE A 228 7.88 -15.39 -6.64
C ILE A 228 8.71 -16.59 -7.11
N ASP A 229 10.01 -16.57 -6.86
CA ASP A 229 10.91 -17.66 -7.22
C ASP A 229 10.71 -18.92 -6.35
N ALA A 230 10.38 -18.73 -5.07
CA ALA A 230 10.07 -19.87 -4.18
C ALA A 230 8.76 -20.54 -4.61
N ILE A 231 7.72 -19.74 -4.90
CA ILE A 231 6.43 -20.23 -5.41
C ILE A 231 6.61 -20.92 -6.76
N ALA A 232 7.40 -20.34 -7.67
CA ALA A 232 7.67 -20.97 -8.97
C ALA A 232 8.41 -22.30 -8.85
N ARG A 233 9.33 -22.45 -7.86
CA ARG A 233 10.00 -23.72 -7.56
C ARG A 233 9.03 -24.77 -7.00
N GLU A 234 8.17 -24.42 -6.06
CA GLU A 234 7.15 -25.35 -5.54
C GLU A 234 6.16 -25.74 -6.64
N TYR A 235 5.80 -24.77 -7.51
CA TYR A 235 4.96 -25.06 -8.67
C TYR A 235 5.62 -26.08 -9.62
N ALA A 236 6.88 -25.86 -9.99
CA ALA A 236 7.62 -26.76 -10.87
C ALA A 236 7.79 -28.16 -10.28
N ALA A 237 7.90 -28.27 -8.95
CA ALA A 237 7.97 -29.54 -8.23
C ALA A 237 6.62 -30.27 -8.08
N SER A 238 5.50 -29.62 -8.45
CA SER A 238 4.14 -30.16 -8.31
C SER A 238 3.64 -30.78 -9.63
N ASP A 239 2.58 -31.58 -9.53
CA ASP A 239 1.83 -32.14 -10.66
C ASP A 239 0.64 -31.28 -11.09
N LEU A 240 0.62 -29.97 -10.75
CA LEU A 240 -0.46 -29.07 -11.15
C LEU A 240 -0.54 -28.98 -12.69
N PRO A 241 -1.75 -29.13 -13.28
CA PRO A 241 -1.90 -29.34 -14.73
C PRO A 241 -1.87 -28.03 -15.54
N MET A 242 -2.11 -26.88 -14.93
CA MET A 242 -2.23 -25.59 -15.62
C MET A 242 -0.87 -24.90 -15.74
N PRO A 243 -0.65 -23.98 -16.69
CA PRO A 243 0.55 -23.15 -16.69
C PRO A 243 0.56 -22.15 -15.53
N LEU A 244 1.75 -21.93 -14.93
CA LEU A 244 2.01 -20.81 -14.05
C LEU A 244 2.49 -19.61 -14.85
N VAL A 245 1.70 -18.56 -14.88
CA VAL A 245 2.04 -17.30 -15.54
C VAL A 245 2.66 -16.35 -14.50
N VAL A 246 3.88 -15.90 -14.78
CA VAL A 246 4.63 -14.98 -13.91
C VAL A 246 4.69 -13.61 -14.55
N LEU A 247 4.06 -12.61 -13.90
CA LEU A 247 4.09 -11.21 -14.30
C LEU A 247 5.01 -10.39 -13.41
N GLY A 248 5.62 -9.37 -14.00
CA GLY A 248 6.46 -8.42 -13.30
C GLY A 248 7.92 -8.50 -13.72
N THR A 249 8.71 -7.62 -13.14
CA THR A 249 10.16 -7.52 -13.38
C THR A 249 10.87 -7.00 -12.12
N ALA A 250 12.19 -7.03 -12.14
CA ALA A 250 13.02 -6.23 -11.23
C ALA A 250 13.57 -5.01 -11.99
N ASN A 251 13.74 -3.90 -11.29
CA ASN A 251 14.38 -2.69 -11.84
C ASN A 251 15.92 -2.75 -11.76
N TYR A 252 16.47 -3.95 -11.56
CA TYR A 252 17.90 -4.24 -11.41
C TYR A 252 18.14 -5.73 -11.71
N ASP A 253 19.39 -6.13 -11.87
CA ASP A 253 19.75 -7.55 -11.97
C ASP A 253 19.34 -8.28 -10.68
N SER A 254 18.30 -9.09 -10.78
CA SER A 254 17.69 -9.76 -9.64
C SER A 254 17.93 -11.27 -9.72
N PRO A 255 18.48 -11.87 -8.64
CA PRO A 255 18.59 -13.33 -8.58
C PRO A 255 17.23 -14.03 -8.64
N VAL A 256 16.16 -13.36 -8.19
CA VAL A 256 14.78 -13.84 -8.32
C VAL A 256 14.38 -13.97 -9.78
N THR A 257 14.63 -12.92 -10.60
CA THR A 257 14.34 -12.98 -12.04
C THR A 257 15.14 -14.08 -12.73
N ALA A 258 16.43 -14.23 -12.40
CA ALA A 258 17.29 -15.26 -12.99
C ALA A 258 16.80 -16.67 -12.62
N ALA A 259 16.39 -16.90 -11.39
CA ALA A 259 15.84 -18.19 -10.95
C ALA A 259 14.53 -18.55 -11.67
N ILE A 260 13.63 -17.59 -11.86
CA ILE A 260 12.37 -17.81 -12.59
C ILE A 260 12.64 -18.09 -14.07
N ALA A 261 13.57 -17.35 -14.71
CA ALA A 261 13.95 -17.56 -16.09
C ALA A 261 14.56 -18.95 -16.32
N GLU A 262 15.35 -19.45 -15.37
CA GLU A 262 15.90 -20.81 -15.43
C GLU A 262 14.79 -21.87 -15.31
N LEU A 263 13.83 -21.69 -14.42
CA LEU A 263 12.66 -22.57 -14.31
C LEU A 263 11.85 -22.58 -15.59
N ALA A 264 11.59 -21.42 -16.18
CA ALA A 264 10.86 -21.32 -17.45
C ALA A 264 11.56 -21.98 -18.64
N ARG A 265 12.90 -22.17 -18.57
CA ARG A 265 13.66 -22.93 -19.57
C ARG A 265 13.53 -24.46 -19.40
N THR A 266 13.29 -24.93 -18.19
CA THR A 266 13.30 -26.35 -17.83
C THR A 266 11.90 -26.93 -17.66
N ASP A 267 10.90 -26.10 -17.39
CA ASP A 267 9.51 -26.50 -17.25
C ASP A 267 8.60 -25.60 -18.10
N GLU A 268 8.03 -26.19 -19.16
CA GLU A 268 7.14 -25.49 -20.11
C GLU A 268 5.87 -24.93 -19.46
N ARG A 269 5.50 -25.42 -18.27
CA ARG A 269 4.38 -24.89 -17.51
C ARG A 269 4.68 -23.53 -16.90
N VAL A 270 5.95 -23.17 -16.66
CA VAL A 270 6.34 -21.88 -16.09
C VAL A 270 6.54 -20.86 -17.19
N ARG A 271 5.66 -19.87 -17.28
CA ARG A 271 5.65 -18.86 -18.35
C ARG A 271 5.98 -17.47 -17.78
N LEU A 272 7.21 -17.01 -18.00
CA LEU A 272 7.64 -15.66 -17.62
C LEU A 272 7.25 -14.67 -18.71
N ILE A 273 6.22 -13.84 -18.46
CA ILE A 273 5.70 -12.86 -19.43
C ILE A 273 6.39 -11.49 -19.25
N GLY A 274 6.79 -11.15 -18.04
CA GLY A 274 7.37 -9.84 -17.75
C GLY A 274 6.33 -8.79 -17.31
N HIS A 275 6.63 -7.50 -17.56
CA HIS A 275 5.79 -6.40 -17.11
C HIS A 275 4.62 -6.15 -18.05
N VAL A 276 3.41 -6.06 -17.50
CA VAL A 276 2.21 -5.61 -18.20
C VAL A 276 1.95 -4.16 -17.82
N GLY A 277 2.16 -3.24 -18.78
CA GLY A 277 2.05 -1.79 -18.53
C GLY A 277 0.61 -1.27 -18.55
N ASP A 278 -0.29 -1.93 -19.27
CA ASP A 278 -1.72 -1.60 -19.28
C ASP A 278 -2.40 -2.15 -18.03
N ARG A 279 -2.95 -1.27 -17.22
CA ARG A 279 -3.63 -1.64 -15.95
C ARG A 279 -4.88 -2.47 -16.20
N ASN A 280 -5.67 -2.17 -17.22
CA ASN A 280 -6.88 -2.94 -17.52
C ASN A 280 -6.51 -4.34 -18.00
N ALA A 281 -5.50 -4.46 -18.88
CA ALA A 281 -5.00 -5.78 -19.30
C ALA A 281 -4.43 -6.59 -18.11
N PHE A 282 -3.78 -5.92 -17.15
CA PHE A 282 -3.35 -6.58 -15.90
C PHE A 282 -4.56 -7.08 -15.10
N PHE A 283 -5.59 -6.27 -14.94
CA PHE A 283 -6.82 -6.66 -14.24
C PHE A 283 -7.53 -7.83 -14.93
N ASP A 284 -7.56 -7.84 -16.27
CA ASP A 284 -8.11 -8.95 -17.06
C ASP A 284 -7.36 -10.26 -16.82
N LEU A 285 -6.03 -10.20 -16.82
CA LEU A 285 -5.20 -11.37 -16.50
C LEU A 285 -5.42 -11.87 -15.06
N VAL A 286 -5.61 -10.99 -14.10
CA VAL A 286 -5.89 -11.35 -12.70
C VAL A 286 -7.28 -11.93 -12.55
N HIS A 287 -8.30 -11.33 -13.16
CA HIS A 287 -9.69 -11.76 -13.10
C HIS A 287 -9.90 -13.15 -13.71
N HIS A 288 -9.34 -13.37 -14.90
CA HIS A 288 -9.51 -14.59 -15.66
C HIS A 288 -8.56 -15.73 -15.26
N ALA A 289 -7.68 -15.53 -14.29
CA ALA A 289 -6.88 -16.62 -13.75
C ALA A 289 -7.77 -17.63 -13.01
N ALA A 290 -7.44 -18.93 -13.13
CA ALA A 290 -8.04 -19.95 -12.26
C ALA A 290 -7.73 -19.64 -10.80
N VAL A 291 -6.47 -19.23 -10.51
CA VAL A 291 -6.03 -18.78 -9.19
C VAL A 291 -5.02 -17.64 -9.36
N TYR A 292 -5.26 -16.53 -8.67
CA TYR A 292 -4.24 -15.49 -8.46
C TYR A 292 -3.47 -15.79 -7.17
N VAL A 293 -2.18 -15.99 -7.29
CA VAL A 293 -1.28 -16.30 -6.17
C VAL A 293 -0.62 -15.03 -5.67
N HIS A 294 -0.78 -14.75 -4.38
CA HIS A 294 -0.17 -13.60 -3.71
C HIS A 294 0.93 -14.03 -2.76
N GLY A 295 2.19 -13.77 -3.10
CA GLY A 295 3.35 -14.30 -2.38
C GLY A 295 4.02 -13.37 -1.36
N HIS A 296 3.48 -12.17 -1.12
CA HIS A 296 4.16 -11.17 -0.27
C HIS A 296 4.24 -11.61 1.19
N SER A 297 5.45 -11.54 1.77
CA SER A 297 5.74 -11.91 3.16
C SER A 297 5.99 -10.73 4.10
N VAL A 298 6.23 -9.53 3.57
CA VAL A 298 6.62 -8.34 4.34
C VAL A 298 5.77 -7.14 3.92
N GLY A 299 5.19 -6.45 4.88
CA GLY A 299 4.44 -5.22 4.65
C GLY A 299 3.07 -5.24 5.31
N GLY A 300 2.31 -4.17 5.15
CA GLY A 300 0.91 -4.06 5.58
C GLY A 300 -0.06 -4.47 4.48
N THR A 301 -1.15 -3.71 4.32
CA THR A 301 -2.12 -3.89 3.23
C THR A 301 -1.41 -3.76 1.87
N ASN A 302 -1.46 -4.81 1.06
CA ASN A 302 -0.84 -4.78 -0.26
C ASN A 302 -1.86 -4.33 -1.32
N PRO A 303 -1.66 -3.20 -2.01
CA PRO A 303 -2.61 -2.71 -3.01
C PRO A 303 -2.93 -3.73 -4.12
N SER A 304 -1.94 -4.53 -4.58
CA SER A 304 -2.19 -5.51 -5.64
C SER A 304 -3.09 -6.67 -5.17
N LEU A 305 -3.06 -7.01 -3.87
CA LEU A 305 -3.99 -7.97 -3.30
C LEU A 305 -5.42 -7.41 -3.26
N VAL A 306 -5.56 -6.16 -2.84
CA VAL A 306 -6.88 -5.47 -2.83
C VAL A 306 -7.41 -5.27 -4.23
N GLU A 307 -6.56 -4.94 -5.22
CA GLU A 307 -6.92 -4.88 -6.64
C GLU A 307 -7.44 -6.23 -7.15
N ALA A 308 -6.75 -7.32 -6.82
CA ALA A 308 -7.20 -8.67 -7.17
C ALA A 308 -8.57 -9.01 -6.55
N MET A 309 -8.79 -8.64 -5.29
CA MET A 309 -10.13 -8.75 -4.67
C MET A 309 -11.17 -7.91 -5.42
N GLY A 310 -10.82 -6.66 -5.75
CA GLY A 310 -11.73 -5.71 -6.42
C GLY A 310 -12.19 -6.17 -7.80
N VAL A 311 -11.32 -6.83 -8.56
CA VAL A 311 -11.69 -7.45 -9.86
C VAL A 311 -12.32 -8.83 -9.72
N GLY A 312 -12.56 -9.32 -8.50
CA GLY A 312 -13.19 -10.62 -8.27
C GLY A 312 -12.31 -11.79 -8.67
N ALA A 313 -11.02 -11.73 -8.40
CA ALA A 313 -10.12 -12.85 -8.61
C ALA A 313 -10.34 -13.97 -7.58
N ARG A 314 -10.07 -15.21 -7.97
CA ARG A 314 -9.89 -16.34 -7.05
C ARG A 314 -8.50 -16.26 -6.47
N ILE A 315 -8.34 -16.06 -5.17
CA ILE A 315 -7.07 -15.70 -4.55
C ILE A 315 -6.59 -16.81 -3.62
N ALA A 316 -5.30 -17.17 -3.74
CA ALA A 316 -4.56 -17.91 -2.72
C ALA A 316 -3.34 -17.07 -2.30
N ALA A 317 -3.17 -16.83 -1.00
CA ALA A 317 -2.13 -15.96 -0.50
C ALA A 317 -1.14 -16.69 0.41
N PHE A 318 0.12 -16.26 0.37
CA PHE A 318 1.10 -16.70 1.36
C PHE A 318 0.63 -16.32 2.76
N ASP A 319 0.70 -17.28 3.69
CA ASP A 319 0.13 -17.13 5.01
C ASP A 319 0.91 -16.12 5.86
N THR A 320 0.32 -14.96 6.01
CA THR A 320 0.80 -13.89 6.87
C THR A 320 -0.36 -13.21 7.59
N PRO A 321 -0.13 -12.59 8.75
CA PRO A 321 -1.17 -11.77 9.39
C PRO A 321 -1.75 -10.71 8.48
N PHE A 322 -0.94 -10.11 7.60
CA PHE A 322 -1.35 -9.09 6.63
C PHE A 322 -2.27 -9.64 5.53
N SER A 323 -1.94 -10.81 4.98
CA SER A 323 -2.77 -11.49 3.97
C SER A 323 -4.11 -11.90 4.57
N ARG A 324 -4.10 -12.51 5.77
CA ARG A 324 -5.31 -12.92 6.48
C ARG A 324 -6.21 -11.73 6.82
N GLU A 325 -5.62 -10.63 7.29
CA GLU A 325 -6.38 -9.40 7.58
C GLU A 325 -7.02 -8.84 6.31
N THR A 326 -6.28 -8.74 5.22
CA THR A 326 -6.76 -8.16 3.96
C THR A 326 -7.88 -8.99 3.37
N LEU A 327 -7.70 -10.31 3.25
CA LEU A 327 -8.68 -11.23 2.66
C LEU A 327 -9.89 -11.48 3.56
N GLY A 328 -9.71 -11.42 4.88
CA GLY A 328 -10.76 -11.69 5.85
C GLY A 328 -10.71 -13.12 6.42
N PRO A 329 -11.76 -13.52 7.19
CA PRO A 329 -11.74 -14.75 7.97
C PRO A 329 -11.67 -16.02 7.12
N ASP A 330 -12.21 -16.00 5.90
CA ASP A 330 -12.25 -17.16 4.99
C ASP A 330 -11.09 -17.14 3.98
N ALA A 331 -9.98 -16.47 4.33
CA ALA A 331 -8.80 -16.37 3.48
C ALA A 331 -8.24 -17.75 3.10
N THR A 332 -8.09 -17.99 1.81
CA THR A 332 -7.35 -19.15 1.30
C THR A 332 -5.85 -18.85 1.38
N CYS A 333 -5.16 -19.51 2.30
CA CYS A 333 -3.73 -19.30 2.54
C CYS A 333 -2.93 -20.58 2.35
N PHE A 334 -1.64 -20.44 2.01
CA PHE A 334 -0.66 -21.52 1.86
C PHE A 334 0.66 -21.15 2.54
N GLU A 335 1.44 -22.16 2.87
CA GLU A 335 2.83 -22.04 3.33
C GLU A 335 3.78 -22.53 2.22
N LEU A 336 5.05 -22.11 2.27
CA LEU A 336 6.13 -22.58 1.40
C LEU A 336 6.94 -23.65 2.13
N ASP A 337 6.36 -24.85 2.24
CA ASP A 337 6.88 -26.01 2.97
C ASP A 337 7.06 -27.25 2.09
N GLY A 338 6.88 -27.09 0.76
CA GLY A 338 6.96 -28.17 -0.22
C GLY A 338 5.65 -28.92 -0.45
N HIS A 339 4.59 -28.67 0.33
CA HIS A 339 3.31 -29.40 0.23
C HIS A 339 2.09 -28.46 0.21
N SER A 340 2.00 -27.56 1.15
CA SER A 340 0.84 -26.69 1.40
C SER A 340 0.44 -25.87 0.17
N PHE A 341 1.41 -25.35 -0.58
CA PHE A 341 1.15 -24.58 -1.79
C PHE A 341 0.42 -25.44 -2.84
N ALA A 342 1.00 -26.58 -3.23
CA ALA A 342 0.44 -27.43 -4.29
C ALA A 342 -0.93 -28.00 -3.91
N GLU A 343 -1.12 -28.40 -2.66
CA GLU A 343 -2.39 -28.89 -2.12
C GLU A 343 -3.45 -27.78 -2.17
N THR A 344 -3.12 -26.56 -1.72
CA THR A 344 -4.04 -25.42 -1.71
C THR A 344 -4.46 -25.05 -3.12
N ILE A 345 -3.50 -24.92 -4.05
CA ILE A 345 -3.81 -24.56 -5.44
C ILE A 345 -4.63 -25.67 -6.12
N GLY A 346 -4.27 -26.94 -5.93
CA GLY A 346 -5.01 -28.09 -6.47
C GLY A 346 -6.46 -28.14 -5.98
N ARG A 347 -6.70 -27.88 -4.70
CA ARG A 347 -8.04 -27.77 -4.12
C ARG A 347 -8.84 -26.63 -4.76
N VAL A 348 -8.26 -25.45 -4.85
CA VAL A 348 -8.93 -24.26 -5.42
C VAL A 348 -9.29 -24.47 -6.89
N ILE A 349 -8.43 -25.10 -7.69
CA ILE A 349 -8.71 -25.43 -9.10
C ILE A 349 -9.85 -26.45 -9.23
N SER A 350 -10.02 -27.32 -8.21
CA SER A 350 -11.03 -28.38 -8.21
C SER A 350 -12.35 -27.96 -7.56
N ASP A 351 -12.44 -26.72 -7.04
CA ASP A 351 -13.67 -26.22 -6.44
C ASP A 351 -14.83 -26.18 -7.45
N GLU A 352 -16.04 -26.48 -6.96
CA GLU A 352 -17.25 -26.35 -7.76
C GLU A 352 -17.46 -24.90 -8.24
N PRO A 353 -17.95 -24.65 -9.47
CA PRO A 353 -18.14 -23.30 -10.01
C PRO A 353 -18.99 -22.39 -9.12
N SER A 354 -19.94 -22.94 -8.38
CA SER A 354 -20.78 -22.20 -7.42
C SER A 354 -20.00 -21.71 -6.21
N VAL A 355 -19.04 -22.50 -5.73
CA VAL A 355 -18.14 -22.13 -4.62
C VAL A 355 -17.18 -21.06 -5.09
N ASP A 356 -16.57 -21.24 -6.26
CA ASP A 356 -15.66 -20.25 -6.86
C ASP A 356 -16.37 -18.90 -7.05
N ALA A 357 -17.56 -18.87 -7.64
CA ALA A 357 -18.33 -17.64 -7.86
C ALA A 357 -18.68 -16.92 -6.55
N LYS A 358 -19.03 -17.67 -5.50
CA LYS A 358 -19.32 -17.12 -4.18
C LYS A 358 -18.09 -16.45 -3.58
N VAL A 359 -16.94 -17.14 -3.54
CA VAL A 359 -15.69 -16.62 -2.95
C VAL A 359 -15.20 -15.37 -3.69
N ARG A 360 -15.27 -15.35 -5.02
CA ARG A 360 -14.95 -14.17 -5.85
C ARG A 360 -15.85 -12.98 -5.50
N ALA A 361 -17.15 -13.20 -5.36
CA ALA A 361 -18.11 -12.16 -5.03
C ALA A 361 -17.89 -11.59 -3.62
N GLU A 362 -17.59 -12.45 -2.64
CA GLU A 362 -17.29 -12.04 -1.26
C GLU A 362 -16.00 -11.23 -1.18
N ALA A 363 -14.93 -11.63 -1.87
CA ALA A 363 -13.70 -10.86 -1.97
C ALA A 363 -13.93 -9.47 -2.59
N ALA A 364 -14.68 -9.39 -3.69
CA ALA A 364 -15.01 -8.13 -4.34
C ALA A 364 -15.92 -7.24 -3.47
N ALA A 365 -16.87 -7.82 -2.74
CA ALA A 365 -17.70 -7.07 -1.80
C ALA A 365 -16.87 -6.48 -0.66
N ARG A 366 -15.97 -7.27 -0.07
CA ARG A 366 -15.04 -6.81 0.97
C ARG A 366 -14.12 -5.69 0.45
N ALA A 367 -13.60 -5.81 -0.78
CA ALA A 367 -12.79 -4.75 -1.37
C ALA A 367 -13.55 -3.43 -1.46
N ARG A 368 -14.81 -3.45 -1.90
CA ARG A 368 -15.68 -2.26 -1.99
C ARG A 368 -16.06 -1.70 -0.63
N GLU A 369 -16.25 -2.53 0.39
CA GLU A 369 -16.65 -2.10 1.74
C GLU A 369 -15.47 -1.49 2.51
N VAL A 370 -14.34 -2.21 2.57
CA VAL A 370 -13.21 -1.88 3.46
C VAL A 370 -12.20 -0.94 2.79
N PHE A 371 -11.97 -1.12 1.48
CA PHE A 371 -10.89 -0.46 0.74
C PHE A 371 -11.39 0.54 -0.30
N SER A 372 -12.65 0.99 -0.19
CA SER A 372 -13.19 2.00 -1.11
C SER A 372 -12.48 3.35 -0.96
N VAL A 373 -12.34 4.06 -2.07
CA VAL A 373 -11.74 5.41 -2.09
C VAL A 373 -12.49 6.34 -1.13
N ASP A 374 -13.84 6.32 -1.14
CA ASP A 374 -14.65 7.20 -0.32
C ASP A 374 -14.44 6.98 1.18
N ALA A 375 -14.47 5.72 1.65
CA ALA A 375 -14.27 5.37 3.05
C ALA A 375 -12.86 5.76 3.54
N VAL A 376 -11.83 5.42 2.77
CA VAL A 376 -10.44 5.68 3.12
C VAL A 376 -10.14 7.17 3.13
N VAL A 377 -10.59 7.91 2.09
CA VAL A 377 -10.38 9.38 2.03
C VAL A 377 -11.11 10.07 3.17
N THR A 378 -12.31 9.62 3.53
CA THR A 378 -13.05 10.14 4.69
C THR A 378 -12.25 9.93 5.98
N ALA A 379 -11.73 8.73 6.23
CA ALA A 379 -10.94 8.43 7.41
C ALA A 379 -9.64 9.26 7.49
N TYR A 380 -8.94 9.43 6.34
CA TYR A 380 -7.76 10.31 6.27
C TYR A 380 -8.11 11.75 6.59
N ARG A 381 -9.17 12.28 5.98
CA ARG A 381 -9.62 13.67 6.19
C ARG A 381 -10.02 13.93 7.64
N ASP A 382 -10.74 12.99 8.26
CA ASP A 382 -11.16 13.09 9.66
C ASP A 382 -9.97 13.12 10.60
N LEU A 383 -8.98 12.25 10.42
CA LEU A 383 -7.76 12.22 11.23
C LEU A 383 -6.93 13.51 11.03
N LEU A 384 -6.78 13.98 9.80
CA LEU A 384 -6.08 15.22 9.48
C LEU A 384 -6.76 16.42 10.14
N ALA A 385 -8.11 16.50 10.08
CA ALA A 385 -8.90 17.55 10.71
C ALA A 385 -8.80 17.52 12.23
N ALA A 386 -8.92 16.36 12.84
CA ALA A 386 -8.79 16.19 14.30
C ALA A 386 -7.38 16.61 14.78
N THR A 387 -6.34 16.23 14.01
CA THR A 387 -4.94 16.59 14.32
C THR A 387 -4.71 18.10 14.18
N ALA A 388 -5.26 18.75 13.16
CA ALA A 388 -5.22 20.21 12.99
C ALA A 388 -5.93 20.95 14.13
N ALA A 389 -7.10 20.46 14.58
CA ALA A 389 -7.89 21.07 15.65
C ALA A 389 -7.21 20.99 17.02
N SER A 390 -6.49 19.90 17.32
CA SER A 390 -5.78 19.71 18.59
C SER A 390 -4.77 20.84 18.89
N ARG A 391 -4.16 21.40 17.85
CA ARG A 391 -3.28 22.58 17.96
C ARG A 391 -4.03 23.85 18.39
N ARG A 392 -5.23 24.08 17.81
CA ARG A 392 -6.02 25.29 18.10
C ARG A 392 -6.37 25.37 19.59
N THR A 393 -6.71 24.22 20.17
CA THR A 393 -7.05 24.12 21.61
C THR A 393 -5.84 24.38 22.51
N THR A 394 -4.66 23.89 22.16
CA THR A 394 -3.42 24.11 22.93
C THR A 394 -2.99 25.58 22.88
N VAL A 395 -3.06 26.23 21.72
CA VAL A 395 -2.71 27.65 21.55
C VAL A 395 -3.69 28.56 22.31
N LEU A 396 -4.97 28.24 22.33
CA LEU A 396 -5.96 28.99 23.10
C LEU A 396 -5.72 28.86 24.61
N ARG A 397 -5.44 27.65 25.12
CA ARG A 397 -5.13 27.44 26.54
C ARG A 397 -3.87 28.19 27.01
N THR A 398 -2.81 28.22 26.20
CA THR A 398 -1.58 28.98 26.52
C THR A 398 -1.81 30.51 26.49
N ARG A 399 -2.67 31.02 25.59
CA ARG A 399 -3.00 32.46 25.58
C ARG A 399 -3.84 32.89 26.79
N TRP A 400 -4.68 32.02 27.34
CA TRP A 400 -5.46 32.33 28.55
C TRP A 400 -4.64 32.16 29.83
N ALA A 401 -3.64 31.31 29.86
CA ALA A 401 -2.76 31.09 31.01
C ALA A 401 -1.68 32.19 31.16
N SER A 402 -1.39 32.98 30.11
CA SER A 402 -0.41 34.08 30.13
C SER A 402 -1.05 35.46 30.28
N GLY A 403 -2.35 35.52 30.54
CA GLY A 403 -3.13 36.77 30.71
C GLY A 403 -3.75 36.95 32.10
N SER A 404 -3.19 36.29 33.12
CA SER A 404 -3.57 36.49 34.53
C SER A 404 -2.38 36.92 35.37
#